data_37a6d2200025a9ef180d6adfb3b35932
#
_entry.id   37a6d2200025a9ef180d6adfb3b35932
#
_cell.length_a   1.000
_cell.length_b   1.000
_cell.length_c   1.000
_cell.angle_alpha   90.00
_cell.angle_beta   90.00
_cell.angle_gamma   90.00
#
_symmetry.space_group_name_H-M   'P 1'
#
loop_
_entity.id
_entity.type
_entity.pdbx_description
1 polymer ?
#
loop_
_entity_poly.entity_id
_entity_poly.type
_entity_poly.pdbx_seq_one_letter_code
_entity_poly.pdbx_strand_id
1 'polypeptide(L)'
;MRLALLAAVLSVIAVPGCDTFSSKKDAPPAPAVVQPQQLPPIKQEEATPRYKAELRTELAAAYFERGQYDVALDELAEAVKFDPTYPKLYSIYGLVYTELGDNAKAEENFRRALDLAPSDSEIRGNWGWYLCTHGKPKESIGEFEAALRNPLYKSPEIALINAGKCSAQAGDTAAADQYFRRALAMRPGNPVAAYNLALLSYRAGKLDDARALMRFVMAQSAPPPEGLFLGMCVERKLGDKAAEASYVTQLKNRYPKSAEALAIEGPCE
;
A
#
# COMPACT_ATOMS: atom_id res chain seq x y z
N MET A 1 -33.95 -26.05 46.14
CA MET A 1 -35.35 -26.14 46.59
C MET A 1 -36.27 -25.49 45.57
N ARG A 2 -37.16 -26.33 45.05
CA ARG A 2 -38.44 -26.04 44.34
C ARG A 2 -38.41 -25.38 42.95
N LEU A 3 -38.61 -26.29 41.97
CA LEU A 3 -39.24 -26.11 40.65
C LEU A 3 -40.56 -25.33 40.75
N ALA A 4 -40.88 -24.60 39.69
CA ALA A 4 -42.27 -24.34 39.30
C ALA A 4 -42.34 -24.38 37.76
N LEU A 5 -42.91 -25.47 37.23
CA LEU A 5 -43.45 -25.60 35.88
C LEU A 5 -44.72 -24.76 35.76
N LEU A 6 -44.89 -24.05 34.67
CA LEU A 6 -46.19 -23.52 34.21
C LEU A 6 -46.45 -24.00 32.80
N ALA A 7 -47.42 -24.91 32.70
CA ALA A 7 -48.01 -25.39 31.44
C ALA A 7 -49.03 -24.36 30.95
N ALA A 8 -48.97 -24.00 29.67
CA ALA A 8 -49.99 -23.19 29.02
C ALA A 8 -50.79 -24.05 28.04
N VAL A 9 -52.08 -24.01 28.25
CA VAL A 9 -53.14 -24.80 27.64
C VAL A 9 -53.41 -24.34 26.20
N LEU A 10 -53.45 -25.27 25.27
CA LEU A 10 -53.98 -25.06 23.89
C LEU A 10 -55.49 -24.95 23.97
N SER A 11 -56.05 -23.84 23.50
CA SER A 11 -57.50 -23.72 23.19
C SER A 11 -57.68 -23.83 21.67
N VAL A 12 -58.30 -24.92 21.26
CA VAL A 12 -58.77 -25.18 19.91
C VAL A 12 -60.14 -24.47 19.76
N ILE A 13 -60.21 -23.50 18.86
CA ILE A 13 -61.48 -22.90 18.40
C ILE A 13 -61.81 -23.50 17.05
N ALA A 14 -62.88 -24.34 17.05
CA ALA A 14 -63.49 -24.85 15.84
C ALA A 14 -64.50 -23.81 15.30
N VAL A 15 -64.40 -23.49 14.02
CA VAL A 15 -65.40 -22.68 13.30
C VAL A 15 -66.01 -23.56 12.21
N PRO A 16 -67.36 -23.59 12.08
CA PRO A 16 -68.05 -24.47 11.15
C PRO A 16 -68.03 -23.95 9.71
N GLY A 17 -68.08 -24.90 8.79
CA GLY A 17 -68.01 -24.68 7.35
C GLY A 17 -69.18 -23.94 6.74
N CYS A 18 -68.97 -23.38 5.59
CA CYS A 18 -69.96 -23.12 4.58
C CYS A 18 -69.43 -23.54 3.22
N ASP A 19 -70.19 -24.38 2.60
CA ASP A 19 -69.97 -24.97 1.28
C ASP A 19 -70.11 -23.98 0.12
N THR A 20 -69.55 -24.43 -1.01
CA THR A 20 -69.89 -24.08 -2.38
C THR A 20 -69.44 -22.73 -2.91
N PHE A 21 -68.34 -22.77 -3.70
CA PHE A 21 -68.43 -22.25 -5.10
C PHE A 21 -67.32 -22.92 -5.93
N SER A 22 -67.76 -23.85 -6.80
CA SER A 22 -66.90 -24.46 -7.82
C SER A 22 -66.68 -23.44 -8.92
N SER A 23 -65.46 -22.94 -9.07
CA SER A 23 -64.99 -22.28 -10.30
C SER A 23 -63.58 -22.80 -10.62
N LYS A 24 -63.51 -23.71 -11.59
CA LYS A 24 -62.27 -24.05 -12.26
C LYS A 24 -61.72 -22.81 -12.88
N LYS A 25 -60.72 -22.17 -12.29
CA LYS A 25 -59.82 -21.28 -12.97
C LYS A 25 -58.51 -22.05 -13.14
N ASP A 26 -58.13 -22.17 -14.42
CA ASP A 26 -56.87 -22.78 -14.83
C ASP A 26 -55.72 -22.12 -14.08
N ALA A 27 -55.00 -22.94 -13.32
CA ALA A 27 -53.76 -22.53 -12.64
C ALA A 27 -52.73 -22.21 -13.75
N PRO A 28 -51.99 -21.11 -13.61
CA PRO A 28 -50.90 -20.86 -14.56
C PRO A 28 -49.85 -21.98 -14.49
N PRO A 29 -49.22 -22.34 -15.61
CA PRO A 29 -48.25 -23.42 -15.63
C PRO A 29 -47.11 -23.08 -14.66
N ALA A 30 -46.65 -24.05 -13.90
CA ALA A 30 -45.52 -23.92 -13.01
C ALA A 30 -44.32 -23.42 -13.77
N PRO A 31 -43.50 -22.45 -13.21
CA PRO A 31 -42.31 -21.99 -13.86
C PRO A 31 -41.39 -23.16 -14.17
N ALA A 32 -40.95 -23.25 -15.44
CA ALA A 32 -40.03 -24.27 -15.89
C ALA A 32 -38.79 -24.25 -14.98
N VAL A 33 -38.49 -25.37 -14.35
CA VAL A 33 -37.26 -25.56 -13.58
C VAL A 33 -36.13 -25.46 -14.59
N VAL A 34 -35.44 -24.30 -14.59
CA VAL A 34 -34.21 -24.09 -15.34
C VAL A 34 -33.18 -25.05 -14.74
N GLN A 35 -32.90 -26.13 -15.44
CA GLN A 35 -31.81 -27.03 -15.06
C GLN A 35 -30.53 -26.19 -15.01
N PRO A 36 -29.73 -26.30 -13.94
CA PRO A 36 -28.45 -25.61 -13.90
C PRO A 36 -27.64 -26.09 -15.10
N GLN A 37 -27.34 -25.18 -16.03
CA GLN A 37 -26.43 -25.45 -17.12
C GLN A 37 -25.12 -25.90 -16.49
N GLN A 38 -24.73 -27.14 -16.73
CA GLN A 38 -23.39 -27.61 -16.40
C GLN A 38 -22.43 -26.73 -17.16
N LEU A 39 -21.74 -25.83 -16.46
CA LEU A 39 -20.61 -25.09 -17.02
C LEU A 39 -19.65 -26.14 -17.59
N PRO A 40 -19.14 -25.93 -18.82
CA PRO A 40 -18.14 -26.84 -19.38
C PRO A 40 -16.97 -26.94 -18.38
N PRO A 41 -16.38 -28.13 -18.21
CA PRO A 41 -15.25 -28.27 -17.29
C PRO A 41 -14.20 -27.25 -17.72
N ILE A 42 -13.79 -26.40 -16.78
CA ILE A 42 -12.67 -25.50 -16.96
C ILE A 42 -11.49 -26.41 -17.30
N LYS A 43 -11.07 -26.45 -18.56
CA LYS A 43 -9.83 -27.09 -18.94
C LYS A 43 -8.78 -26.37 -18.08
N GLN A 44 -8.19 -27.09 -17.13
CA GLN A 44 -6.96 -26.67 -16.49
C GLN A 44 -5.92 -26.66 -17.62
N GLU A 45 -5.81 -25.52 -18.31
CA GLU A 45 -4.70 -25.28 -19.21
C GLU A 45 -3.46 -25.40 -18.33
N GLU A 46 -2.58 -26.35 -18.63
CA GLU A 46 -1.35 -26.52 -17.85
C GLU A 46 -0.64 -25.17 -17.83
N ALA A 47 -0.48 -24.63 -16.63
CA ALA A 47 0.10 -23.30 -16.46
C ALA A 47 1.47 -23.22 -17.17
N THR A 48 1.63 -22.28 -18.10
CA THR A 48 2.87 -22.13 -18.86
C THR A 48 4.07 -21.92 -17.94
N PRO A 49 5.30 -22.27 -18.34
CA PRO A 49 6.50 -21.99 -17.56
C PRO A 49 6.58 -20.51 -17.12
N ARG A 50 6.27 -19.60 -18.03
CA ARG A 50 6.18 -18.16 -17.72
C ARG A 50 5.18 -17.86 -16.59
N TYR A 51 3.98 -18.38 -16.67
CA TYR A 51 2.96 -18.16 -15.64
C TYR A 51 3.39 -18.73 -14.29
N LYS A 52 4.05 -19.89 -14.27
CA LYS A 52 4.61 -20.48 -13.04
C LYS A 52 5.70 -19.56 -12.45
N ALA A 53 6.58 -19.01 -13.27
CA ALA A 53 7.61 -18.07 -12.84
C ALA A 53 7.00 -16.76 -12.29
N GLU A 54 5.95 -16.23 -12.94
CA GLU A 54 5.20 -15.07 -12.46
C GLU A 54 4.62 -15.31 -11.08
N LEU A 55 3.88 -16.40 -10.90
CA LEU A 55 3.25 -16.74 -9.62
C LEU A 55 4.27 -16.90 -8.49
N ARG A 56 5.40 -17.58 -8.75
CA ARG A 56 6.48 -17.72 -7.77
C ARG A 56 7.13 -16.37 -7.44
N THR A 57 7.29 -15.50 -8.43
CA THR A 57 7.84 -14.16 -8.22
C THR A 57 6.90 -13.28 -7.39
N GLU A 58 5.58 -13.34 -7.64
CA GLU A 58 4.58 -12.64 -6.84
C GLU A 58 4.56 -13.14 -5.39
N LEU A 59 4.68 -14.47 -5.20
CA LEU A 59 4.80 -15.07 -3.88
C LEU A 59 6.07 -14.61 -3.16
N ALA A 60 7.20 -14.56 -3.86
CA ALA A 60 8.47 -14.05 -3.32
C ALA A 60 8.35 -12.57 -2.91
N ALA A 61 7.69 -11.75 -3.73
CA ALA A 61 7.44 -10.34 -3.38
C ALA A 61 6.58 -10.22 -2.11
N ALA A 62 5.55 -11.06 -1.94
CA ALA A 62 4.73 -11.08 -0.74
C ALA A 62 5.51 -11.52 0.52
N TYR A 63 6.45 -12.45 0.39
CA TYR A 63 7.36 -12.84 1.48
C TYR A 63 8.36 -11.73 1.79
N PHE A 64 8.91 -11.07 0.78
CA PHE A 64 9.77 -9.90 0.92
C PHE A 64 9.10 -8.79 1.75
N GLU A 65 7.85 -8.43 1.42
CA GLU A 65 7.08 -7.43 2.15
C GLU A 65 6.86 -7.78 3.63
N ARG A 66 6.90 -9.07 3.97
CA ARG A 66 6.82 -9.58 5.35
C ARG A 66 8.18 -9.72 6.05
N GLY A 67 9.27 -9.34 5.38
CA GLY A 67 10.63 -9.51 5.89
C GLY A 67 11.12 -10.97 5.94
N GLN A 68 10.42 -11.90 5.24
CA GLN A 68 10.77 -13.32 5.17
C GLN A 68 11.70 -13.57 3.97
N TYR A 69 12.93 -13.04 4.07
CA TYR A 69 13.86 -12.95 2.94
C TYR A 69 14.37 -14.31 2.48
N ASP A 70 14.57 -15.25 3.39
CA ASP A 70 14.96 -16.63 3.11
C ASP A 70 13.92 -17.34 2.23
N VAL A 71 12.65 -17.26 2.63
CA VAL A 71 11.55 -17.85 1.87
C VAL A 71 11.39 -17.15 0.51
N ALA A 72 11.56 -15.83 0.46
CA ALA A 72 11.53 -15.09 -0.82
C ALA A 72 12.62 -15.59 -1.77
N LEU A 73 13.85 -15.84 -1.28
CA LEU A 73 14.94 -16.38 -2.11
C LEU A 73 14.63 -17.79 -2.63
N ASP A 74 14.02 -18.66 -1.82
CA ASP A 74 13.61 -20.00 -2.24
C ASP A 74 12.56 -19.95 -3.34
N GLU A 75 11.54 -19.10 -3.22
CA GLU A 75 10.53 -18.93 -4.25
C GLU A 75 11.10 -18.34 -5.56
N LEU A 76 12.06 -17.43 -5.46
CA LEU A 76 12.75 -16.89 -6.63
C LEU A 76 13.62 -17.96 -7.32
N ALA A 77 14.28 -18.81 -6.53
CA ALA A 77 15.04 -19.92 -7.07
C ALA A 77 14.16 -20.92 -7.86
N GLU A 78 12.94 -21.17 -7.35
CA GLU A 78 11.95 -21.95 -8.10
C GLU A 78 11.45 -21.22 -9.36
N ALA A 79 11.25 -19.87 -9.27
CA ALA A 79 10.85 -19.08 -10.43
C ALA A 79 11.86 -19.16 -11.58
N VAL A 80 13.16 -19.09 -11.27
CA VAL A 80 14.26 -19.22 -12.25
C VAL A 80 14.22 -20.56 -12.98
N LYS A 81 13.87 -21.66 -12.29
CA LYS A 81 13.77 -22.99 -12.93
C LYS A 81 12.65 -23.05 -13.98
N PHE A 82 11.58 -22.31 -13.76
CA PHE A 82 10.48 -22.26 -14.71
C PHE A 82 10.78 -21.33 -15.91
N ASP A 83 11.27 -20.13 -15.65
CA ASP A 83 11.59 -19.17 -16.70
C ASP A 83 12.73 -18.21 -16.28
N PRO A 84 13.99 -18.54 -16.65
CA PRO A 84 15.15 -17.69 -16.33
C PRO A 84 15.17 -16.37 -17.13
N THR A 85 14.20 -16.13 -18.02
CA THR A 85 14.11 -14.91 -18.81
C THR A 85 13.02 -13.96 -18.27
N TYR A 86 12.36 -14.30 -17.14
CA TYR A 86 11.36 -13.44 -16.55
C TYR A 86 12.01 -12.27 -15.77
N PRO A 87 11.90 -11.00 -16.26
CA PRO A 87 12.73 -9.91 -15.74
C PRO A 87 12.40 -9.54 -14.29
N LYS A 88 11.12 -9.59 -13.90
CA LYS A 88 10.69 -9.16 -12.56
C LYS A 88 11.27 -10.00 -11.43
N LEU A 89 11.54 -11.30 -11.67
CA LEU A 89 12.17 -12.14 -10.65
C LEU A 89 13.54 -11.58 -10.22
N TYR A 90 14.32 -11.06 -11.19
CA TYR A 90 15.62 -10.46 -10.88
C TYR A 90 15.48 -9.12 -10.16
N SER A 91 14.44 -8.35 -10.47
CA SER A 91 14.14 -7.12 -9.71
C SER A 91 13.82 -7.44 -8.24
N ILE A 92 13.05 -8.49 -7.96
CA ILE A 92 12.77 -8.92 -6.58
C ILE A 92 14.02 -9.48 -5.90
N TYR A 93 14.86 -10.28 -6.61
CA TYR A 93 16.17 -10.66 -6.08
C TYR A 93 16.98 -9.44 -5.68
N GLY A 94 17.02 -8.40 -6.52
CA GLY A 94 17.71 -7.14 -6.22
C GLY A 94 17.22 -6.51 -4.93
N LEU A 95 15.90 -6.44 -4.71
CA LEU A 95 15.30 -5.91 -3.48
C LEU A 95 15.67 -6.77 -2.27
N VAL A 96 15.55 -8.10 -2.36
CA VAL A 96 15.88 -9.01 -1.25
C VAL A 96 17.35 -8.88 -0.86
N TYR A 97 18.28 -8.88 -1.83
CA TYR A 97 19.70 -8.73 -1.53
C TYR A 97 20.05 -7.33 -0.99
N THR A 98 19.31 -6.31 -1.36
CA THR A 98 19.44 -4.96 -0.77
C THR A 98 19.15 -5.00 0.73
N GLU A 99 18.05 -5.61 1.15
CA GLU A 99 17.70 -5.76 2.57
C GLU A 99 18.66 -6.66 3.35
N LEU A 100 19.23 -7.66 2.68
CA LEU A 100 20.27 -8.52 3.26
C LEU A 100 21.67 -7.86 3.32
N GLY A 101 21.84 -6.67 2.72
CA GLY A 101 23.11 -5.95 2.68
C GLY A 101 24.13 -6.50 1.67
N ASP A 102 23.73 -7.44 0.79
CA ASP A 102 24.58 -7.96 -0.28
C ASP A 102 24.45 -7.07 -1.53
N ASN A 103 25.10 -5.89 -1.45
CA ASN A 103 25.01 -4.88 -2.50
C ASN A 103 25.52 -5.38 -3.86
N ALA A 104 26.49 -6.28 -3.88
CA ALA A 104 27.02 -6.83 -5.14
C ALA A 104 25.97 -7.66 -5.87
N LYS A 105 25.31 -8.57 -5.16
CA LYS A 105 24.22 -9.37 -5.76
C LYS A 105 22.98 -8.51 -6.06
N ALA A 106 22.68 -7.51 -5.23
CA ALA A 106 21.60 -6.59 -5.52
C ALA A 106 21.81 -5.89 -6.87
N GLU A 107 22.98 -5.29 -7.07
CA GLU A 107 23.32 -4.58 -8.31
C GLU A 107 23.34 -5.50 -9.52
N GLU A 108 23.91 -6.70 -9.41
CA GLU A 108 23.91 -7.73 -10.46
C GLU A 108 22.49 -8.07 -10.91
N ASN A 109 21.62 -8.34 -9.96
CA ASN A 109 20.24 -8.73 -10.25
C ASN A 109 19.42 -7.58 -10.85
N PHE A 110 19.55 -6.36 -10.34
CA PHE A 110 18.90 -5.20 -10.96
C PHE A 110 19.36 -4.96 -12.41
N ARG A 111 20.66 -5.07 -12.67
CA ARG A 111 21.19 -4.96 -14.05
C ARG A 111 20.61 -6.06 -14.94
N ARG A 112 20.58 -7.31 -14.45
CA ARG A 112 19.98 -8.41 -15.19
C ARG A 112 18.50 -8.18 -15.51
N ALA A 113 17.73 -7.63 -14.56
CA ALA A 113 16.34 -7.25 -14.78
C ALA A 113 16.19 -6.20 -15.89
N LEU A 114 17.03 -5.17 -15.87
CA LEU A 114 17.04 -4.09 -16.87
C LEU A 114 17.52 -4.55 -18.24
N ASP A 115 18.49 -5.49 -18.32
CA ASP A 115 18.94 -6.08 -19.57
C ASP A 115 17.79 -6.84 -20.26
N LEU A 116 16.98 -7.56 -19.48
CA LEU A 116 15.84 -8.31 -19.97
C LEU A 116 14.62 -7.43 -20.31
N ALA A 117 14.42 -6.34 -19.59
CA ALA A 117 13.29 -5.42 -19.77
C ALA A 117 13.68 -3.94 -19.50
N PRO A 118 14.42 -3.32 -20.45
CA PRO A 118 14.99 -1.98 -20.23
C PRO A 118 13.95 -0.86 -20.10
N SER A 119 12.70 -1.09 -20.51
CA SER A 119 11.61 -0.11 -20.44
C SER A 119 10.58 -0.41 -19.35
N ASP A 120 10.78 -1.47 -18.54
CA ASP A 120 9.84 -1.80 -17.46
C ASP A 120 9.92 -0.77 -16.34
N SER A 121 8.80 -0.09 -16.09
CA SER A 121 8.72 1.03 -15.15
C SER A 121 8.88 0.58 -13.69
N GLU A 122 8.42 -0.62 -13.34
CA GLU A 122 8.56 -1.15 -11.98
C GLU A 122 10.02 -1.48 -11.68
N ILE A 123 10.70 -2.13 -12.63
CA ILE A 123 12.13 -2.46 -12.52
C ILE A 123 12.97 -1.18 -12.41
N ARG A 124 12.69 -0.18 -13.26
CA ARG A 124 13.36 1.12 -13.17
C ARG A 124 13.10 1.83 -11.84
N GLY A 125 11.87 1.78 -11.35
CA GLY A 125 11.51 2.33 -10.04
C GLY A 125 12.29 1.69 -8.89
N ASN A 126 12.39 0.37 -8.89
CA ASN A 126 13.13 -0.39 -7.88
C ASN A 126 14.65 -0.12 -7.97
N TRP A 127 15.20 -0.11 -9.18
CA TRP A 127 16.60 0.26 -9.39
C TRP A 127 16.90 1.70 -8.96
N GLY A 128 16.02 2.65 -9.31
CA GLY A 128 16.14 4.04 -8.86
C GLY A 128 16.15 4.15 -7.34
N TRP A 129 15.28 3.40 -6.64
CA TRP A 129 15.28 3.35 -5.19
C TRP A 129 16.58 2.80 -4.62
N TYR A 130 17.08 1.69 -5.18
CA TYR A 130 18.37 1.13 -4.79
C TYR A 130 19.51 2.17 -4.95
N LEU A 131 19.62 2.82 -6.10
CA LEU A 131 20.64 3.85 -6.36
C LEU A 131 20.59 4.99 -5.31
N CYS A 132 19.38 5.47 -5.03
CA CYS A 132 19.16 6.53 -4.06
C CYS A 132 19.67 6.17 -2.67
N THR A 133 19.27 5.00 -2.15
CA THR A 133 19.62 4.54 -0.80
C THR A 133 21.10 4.13 -0.69
N HIS A 134 21.79 3.91 -1.82
CA HIS A 134 23.21 3.55 -1.89
C HIS A 134 24.11 4.71 -2.38
N GLY A 135 23.74 5.95 -2.05
CA GLY A 135 24.59 7.13 -2.21
C GLY A 135 24.64 7.69 -3.64
N LYS A 136 23.75 7.24 -4.53
CA LYS A 136 23.64 7.72 -5.91
C LYS A 136 22.30 8.44 -6.19
N PRO A 137 21.87 9.41 -5.34
CA PRO A 137 20.55 10.02 -5.47
C PRO A 137 20.34 10.77 -6.79
N LYS A 138 21.40 11.36 -7.37
CA LYS A 138 21.28 12.04 -8.66
C LYS A 138 21.02 11.07 -9.82
N GLU A 139 21.67 9.90 -9.81
CA GLU A 139 21.47 8.87 -10.83
C GLU A 139 20.07 8.27 -10.73
N SER A 140 19.56 8.11 -9.52
CA SER A 140 18.23 7.56 -9.27
C SER A 140 17.10 8.37 -9.93
N ILE A 141 17.24 9.69 -10.01
CA ILE A 141 16.24 10.58 -10.63
C ILE A 141 16.00 10.22 -12.08
N GLY A 142 17.07 9.94 -12.85
CA GLY A 142 16.95 9.52 -14.24
C GLY A 142 16.13 8.23 -14.41
N GLU A 143 16.24 7.29 -13.48
CA GLU A 143 15.50 6.04 -13.52
C GLU A 143 14.01 6.25 -13.18
N PHE A 144 13.71 7.06 -12.17
CA PHE A 144 12.32 7.42 -11.87
C PHE A 144 11.65 8.17 -13.02
N GLU A 145 12.35 9.11 -13.65
CA GLU A 145 11.82 9.81 -14.82
C GLU A 145 11.62 8.88 -16.02
N ALA A 146 12.53 7.92 -16.21
CA ALA A 146 12.37 6.92 -17.24
C ALA A 146 11.14 6.03 -16.99
N ALA A 147 10.90 5.64 -15.72
CA ALA A 147 9.71 4.90 -15.32
C ALA A 147 8.43 5.72 -15.58
N LEU A 148 8.44 7.01 -15.24
CA LEU A 148 7.31 7.92 -15.37
C LEU A 148 6.95 8.30 -16.82
N ARG A 149 7.83 8.04 -17.80
CA ARG A 149 7.51 8.23 -19.23
C ARG A 149 6.48 7.24 -19.76
N ASN A 150 6.30 6.11 -19.10
CA ASN A 150 5.31 5.11 -19.49
C ASN A 150 3.93 5.50 -18.93
N PRO A 151 2.94 5.85 -19.77
CA PRO A 151 1.61 6.23 -19.31
C PRO A 151 0.81 5.06 -18.70
N LEU A 152 1.27 3.81 -18.90
CA LEU A 152 0.65 2.60 -18.36
C LEU A 152 1.33 2.12 -17.06
N TYR A 153 2.23 2.91 -16.51
CA TYR A 153 2.86 2.58 -15.23
C TYR A 153 1.81 2.53 -14.12
N LYS A 154 1.76 1.42 -13.38
CA LYS A 154 0.70 1.18 -12.39
C LYS A 154 0.86 1.99 -11.10
N SER A 155 2.09 2.38 -10.76
CA SER A 155 2.41 3.04 -9.48
C SER A 155 3.20 4.34 -9.66
N PRO A 156 2.76 5.26 -10.55
CA PRO A 156 3.52 6.47 -10.85
C PRO A 156 3.63 7.41 -9.65
N GLU A 157 2.65 7.42 -8.73
CA GLU A 157 2.71 8.23 -7.53
C GLU A 157 3.83 7.77 -6.58
N ILE A 158 4.13 6.47 -6.52
CA ILE A 158 5.23 5.93 -5.71
C ILE A 158 6.57 6.39 -6.29
N ALA A 159 6.73 6.31 -7.61
CA ALA A 159 7.95 6.79 -8.28
C ALA A 159 8.15 8.30 -8.06
N LEU A 160 7.08 9.10 -8.11
CA LEU A 160 7.14 10.54 -7.82
C LEU A 160 7.56 10.81 -6.37
N ILE A 161 7.00 10.09 -5.41
CA ILE A 161 7.37 10.23 -4.00
C ILE A 161 8.84 9.87 -3.79
N ASN A 162 9.31 8.78 -4.38
CA ASN A 162 10.70 8.36 -4.28
C ASN A 162 11.64 9.34 -4.98
N ALA A 163 11.30 9.82 -6.18
CA ALA A 163 12.05 10.87 -6.86
C ALA A 163 12.15 12.14 -6.00
N GLY A 164 11.05 12.54 -5.34
CA GLY A 164 11.04 13.67 -4.41
C GLY A 164 11.97 13.47 -3.22
N LYS A 165 11.92 12.29 -2.58
CA LYS A 165 12.82 11.95 -1.46
C LYS A 165 14.28 11.99 -1.89
N CYS A 166 14.59 11.39 -3.04
CA CYS A 166 15.96 11.33 -3.55
C CYS A 166 16.48 12.69 -4.01
N SER A 167 15.61 13.55 -4.58
CA SER A 167 15.95 14.94 -4.88
C SER A 167 16.28 15.73 -3.62
N ALA A 168 15.48 15.57 -2.55
CA ALA A 168 15.74 16.19 -1.26
C ALA A 168 17.08 15.72 -0.67
N GLN A 169 17.38 14.41 -0.77
CA GLN A 169 18.65 13.84 -0.33
C GLN A 169 19.84 14.36 -1.16
N ALA A 170 19.63 14.63 -2.46
CA ALA A 170 20.61 15.25 -3.33
C ALA A 170 20.80 16.76 -3.06
N GLY A 171 19.99 17.35 -2.18
CA GLY A 171 19.99 18.79 -1.89
C GLY A 171 19.13 19.62 -2.84
N ASP A 172 18.48 19.02 -3.83
CA ASP A 172 17.58 19.70 -4.75
C ASP A 172 16.15 19.77 -4.19
N THR A 173 15.95 20.71 -3.27
CA THR A 173 14.65 20.92 -2.61
C THR A 173 13.58 21.43 -3.58
N ALA A 174 13.96 22.12 -4.66
CA ALA A 174 13.04 22.62 -5.68
C ALA A 174 12.47 21.47 -6.51
N ALA A 175 13.31 20.54 -6.96
CA ALA A 175 12.86 19.34 -7.64
C ALA A 175 12.00 18.45 -6.70
N ALA A 176 12.41 18.31 -5.43
CA ALA A 176 11.67 17.56 -4.44
C ALA A 176 10.24 18.12 -4.26
N ASP A 177 10.08 19.44 -4.12
CA ASP A 177 8.75 20.09 -4.04
C ASP A 177 7.90 19.76 -5.27
N GLN A 178 8.46 19.85 -6.48
CA GLN A 178 7.74 19.57 -7.72
C GLN A 178 7.26 18.11 -7.78
N TYR A 179 8.11 17.14 -7.41
CA TYR A 179 7.74 15.71 -7.42
C TYR A 179 6.63 15.41 -6.41
N PHE A 180 6.72 15.95 -5.18
CA PHE A 180 5.67 15.73 -4.18
C PHE A 180 4.34 16.39 -4.57
N ARG A 181 4.36 17.58 -5.18
CA ARG A 181 3.14 18.21 -5.73
C ARG A 181 2.54 17.40 -6.87
N ARG A 182 3.36 16.85 -7.76
CA ARG A 182 2.88 15.95 -8.82
C ARG A 182 2.25 14.69 -8.23
N ALA A 183 2.84 14.10 -7.20
CA ALA A 183 2.26 12.95 -6.50
C ALA A 183 0.90 13.28 -5.86
N LEU A 184 0.76 14.45 -5.22
CA LEU A 184 -0.50 14.92 -4.66
C LEU A 184 -1.54 15.25 -5.74
N ALA A 185 -1.13 15.74 -6.92
CA ALA A 185 -2.03 15.97 -8.04
C ALA A 185 -2.61 14.64 -8.57
N MET A 186 -1.83 13.56 -8.58
CA MET A 186 -2.30 12.23 -8.97
C MET A 186 -3.19 11.58 -7.91
N ARG A 187 -2.82 11.71 -6.65
CA ARG A 187 -3.54 11.15 -5.51
C ARG A 187 -3.71 12.20 -4.42
N PRO A 188 -4.75 13.03 -4.52
CA PRO A 188 -5.06 14.04 -3.51
C PRO A 188 -5.23 13.39 -2.13
N GLY A 189 -4.55 13.95 -1.15
CA GLY A 189 -4.58 13.43 0.21
C GLY A 189 -3.60 12.27 0.50
N ASN A 190 -2.69 11.90 -0.43
CA ASN A 190 -1.63 10.93 -0.13
C ASN A 190 -0.81 11.41 1.07
N PRO A 191 -0.83 10.68 2.22
CA PRO A 191 -0.22 11.15 3.45
C PRO A 191 1.31 11.19 3.39
N VAL A 192 1.94 10.32 2.60
CA VAL A 192 3.39 10.28 2.46
C VAL A 192 3.89 11.47 1.66
N ALA A 193 3.23 11.79 0.53
CA ALA A 193 3.56 12.97 -0.26
C ALA A 193 3.28 14.26 0.53
N ALA A 194 2.16 14.31 1.25
CA ALA A 194 1.79 15.45 2.09
C ALA A 194 2.80 15.68 3.22
N TYR A 195 3.23 14.62 3.91
CA TYR A 195 4.24 14.69 4.96
C TYR A 195 5.57 15.27 4.44
N ASN A 196 6.08 14.71 3.33
CA ASN A 196 7.35 15.16 2.79
C ASN A 196 7.30 16.62 2.30
N LEU A 197 6.19 17.02 1.67
CA LEU A 197 5.99 18.41 1.27
C LEU A 197 5.81 19.33 2.47
N ALA A 198 5.12 18.90 3.53
CA ALA A 198 5.00 19.64 4.79
C ALA A 198 6.37 19.84 5.46
N LEU A 199 7.21 18.80 5.45
CA LEU A 199 8.58 18.90 6.00
C LEU A 199 9.43 19.91 5.21
N LEU A 200 9.35 19.91 3.87
CA LEU A 200 10.03 20.93 3.04
C LEU A 200 9.50 22.33 3.34
N SER A 201 8.18 22.49 3.45
CA SER A 201 7.55 23.77 3.78
C SER A 201 7.97 24.26 5.16
N TYR A 202 7.98 23.38 6.16
CA TYR A 202 8.44 23.67 7.52
C TYR A 202 9.89 24.16 7.54
N ARG A 203 10.81 23.46 6.84
CA ARG A 203 12.22 23.83 6.73
C ARG A 203 12.42 25.17 5.99
N ALA A 204 11.53 25.48 5.05
CA ALA A 204 11.50 26.76 4.34
C ALA A 204 10.82 27.90 5.13
N GLY A 205 10.36 27.65 6.35
CA GLY A 205 9.63 28.62 7.18
C GLY A 205 8.20 28.92 6.73
N LYS A 206 7.66 28.16 5.77
CA LYS A 206 6.29 28.26 5.25
C LYS A 206 5.33 27.50 6.15
N LEU A 207 5.15 27.99 7.38
CA LEU A 207 4.47 27.24 8.45
C LEU A 207 2.99 26.99 8.18
N ASP A 208 2.27 27.95 7.57
CA ASP A 208 0.86 27.78 7.22
C ASP A 208 0.66 26.73 6.12
N ASP A 209 1.57 26.68 5.14
CA ASP A 209 1.58 25.61 4.11
C ASP A 209 1.82 24.23 4.75
N ALA A 210 2.79 24.16 5.66
CA ALA A 210 3.09 22.93 6.40
C ALA A 210 1.86 22.47 7.21
N ARG A 211 1.23 23.38 7.97
CA ARG A 211 -0.02 23.11 8.73
C ARG A 211 -1.13 22.59 7.83
N ALA A 212 -1.33 23.22 6.68
CA ALA A 212 -2.37 22.80 5.72
C ALA A 212 -2.15 21.40 5.17
N LEU A 213 -0.89 21.02 4.93
CA LEU A 213 -0.52 19.68 4.46
C LEU A 213 -0.64 18.63 5.57
N MET A 214 -0.33 18.97 6.80
CA MET A 214 -0.40 18.05 7.94
C MET A 214 -1.80 17.50 8.18
N ARG A 215 -2.88 18.19 7.79
CA ARG A 215 -4.25 17.63 7.87
C ARG A 215 -4.43 16.33 7.11
N PHE A 216 -3.73 16.13 5.99
CA PHE A 216 -3.79 14.87 5.23
C PHE A 216 -3.04 13.74 5.95
N VAL A 217 -1.94 14.07 6.64
CA VAL A 217 -1.20 13.13 7.48
C VAL A 217 -2.05 12.72 8.68
N MET A 218 -2.73 13.68 9.30
CA MET A 218 -3.59 13.46 10.48
C MET A 218 -4.93 12.78 10.14
N ALA A 219 -5.34 12.76 8.90
CA ALA A 219 -6.55 12.05 8.46
C ALA A 219 -6.42 10.52 8.53
N GLN A 220 -5.21 9.99 8.72
CA GLN A 220 -5.00 8.56 8.95
C GLN A 220 -5.55 8.12 10.31
N SER A 221 -6.03 6.88 10.41
CA SER A 221 -6.50 6.30 11.68
C SER A 221 -5.39 6.22 12.74
N ALA A 222 -4.15 6.01 12.30
CA ALA A 222 -2.96 5.99 13.13
C ALA A 222 -1.84 6.80 12.45
N PRO A 223 -1.82 8.14 12.62
CA PRO A 223 -0.73 8.96 12.11
C PRO A 223 0.61 8.49 12.69
N PRO A 224 1.67 8.37 11.87
CA PRO A 224 2.95 7.88 12.35
C PRO A 224 3.65 8.88 13.29
N PRO A 225 4.56 8.42 14.15
CA PRO A 225 5.17 9.28 15.18
C PRO A 225 5.93 10.46 14.60
N GLU A 226 6.64 10.31 13.48
CA GLU A 226 7.28 11.42 12.76
C GLU A 226 6.28 12.46 12.25
N GLY A 227 5.09 12.04 11.83
CA GLY A 227 4.01 12.94 11.44
C GLY A 227 3.48 13.75 12.62
N LEU A 228 3.23 13.09 13.75
CA LEU A 228 2.79 13.76 14.97
C LEU A 228 3.86 14.75 15.48
N PHE A 229 5.14 14.37 15.40
CA PHE A 229 6.25 15.23 15.81
C PHE A 229 6.38 16.46 14.90
N LEU A 230 6.32 16.29 13.58
CA LEU A 230 6.33 17.43 12.65
C LEU A 230 5.13 18.37 12.91
N GLY A 231 3.92 17.82 13.13
CA GLY A 231 2.74 18.60 13.49
C GLY A 231 2.97 19.42 14.75
N MET A 232 3.50 18.81 15.81
CA MET A 232 3.88 19.49 17.05
C MET A 232 4.86 20.63 16.77
N CYS A 233 5.89 20.39 15.98
CA CYS A 233 6.90 21.39 15.67
C CYS A 233 6.34 22.57 14.85
N VAL A 234 5.44 22.31 13.92
CA VAL A 234 4.73 23.36 13.17
C VAL A 234 3.92 24.24 14.12
N GLU A 235 3.09 23.65 15.01
CA GLU A 235 2.25 24.39 15.93
C GLU A 235 3.07 25.14 16.98
N ARG A 236 4.16 24.57 17.45
CA ARG A 236 5.12 25.23 18.34
C ARG A 236 5.67 26.53 17.73
N LYS A 237 6.11 26.48 16.45
CA LYS A 237 6.60 27.68 15.73
C LYS A 237 5.50 28.69 15.44
N LEU A 238 4.27 28.24 15.21
CA LEU A 238 3.11 29.12 15.04
C LEU A 238 2.58 29.70 16.36
N GLY A 239 3.02 29.19 17.52
CA GLY A 239 2.59 29.61 18.82
C GLY A 239 1.23 29.08 19.28
N ASP A 240 0.67 28.09 18.58
CA ASP A 240 -0.60 27.47 18.98
C ASP A 240 -0.35 26.36 20.02
N LYS A 241 -0.33 26.80 21.29
CA LYS A 241 -0.07 25.94 22.45
C LYS A 241 -1.09 24.81 22.62
N ALA A 242 -2.35 25.03 22.23
CA ALA A 242 -3.40 24.04 22.36
C ALA A 242 -3.21 22.90 21.35
N ALA A 243 -2.92 23.24 20.08
CA ALA A 243 -2.63 22.26 19.06
C ALA A 243 -1.30 21.52 19.34
N GLU A 244 -0.24 22.22 19.76
CA GLU A 244 1.01 21.60 20.20
C GLU A 244 0.77 20.55 21.29
N ALA A 245 0.03 20.89 22.35
CA ALA A 245 -0.27 19.97 23.45
C ALA A 245 -1.08 18.74 23.00
N SER A 246 -1.96 18.90 22.02
CA SER A 246 -2.70 17.79 21.42
C SER A 246 -1.76 16.79 20.73
N TYR A 247 -0.80 17.25 19.93
CA TYR A 247 0.20 16.38 19.28
C TYR A 247 1.10 15.68 20.30
N VAL A 248 1.56 16.40 21.34
CA VAL A 248 2.35 15.85 22.45
C VAL A 248 1.59 14.71 23.14
N THR A 249 0.30 14.92 23.43
CA THR A 249 -0.54 13.92 24.08
C THR A 249 -0.68 12.66 23.19
N GLN A 250 -0.88 12.83 21.89
CA GLN A 250 -0.97 11.70 20.96
C GLN A 250 0.35 10.92 20.86
N LEU A 251 1.49 11.61 20.79
CA LEU A 251 2.81 10.99 20.79
C LEU A 251 3.04 10.15 22.05
N LYS A 252 2.82 10.74 23.24
CA LYS A 252 3.03 10.07 24.53
C LYS A 252 2.10 8.86 24.72
N ASN A 253 0.85 8.95 24.24
CA ASN A 253 -0.11 7.88 24.44
C ASN A 253 0.03 6.74 23.43
N ARG A 254 0.30 7.05 22.15
CA ARG A 254 0.34 6.03 21.09
C ARG A 254 1.73 5.47 20.89
N TYR A 255 2.78 6.29 21.07
CA TYR A 255 4.16 5.93 20.73
C TYR A 255 5.16 6.29 21.86
N PRO A 256 4.91 5.89 23.12
CA PRO A 256 5.68 6.36 24.29
C PRO A 256 7.17 6.02 24.25
N LYS A 257 7.57 5.07 23.40
CA LYS A 257 8.96 4.62 23.25
C LYS A 257 9.60 5.07 21.93
N SER A 258 8.90 5.84 21.09
CA SER A 258 9.48 6.32 19.82
C SER A 258 10.53 7.40 20.08
N ALA A 259 11.45 7.56 19.14
CA ALA A 259 12.45 8.63 19.20
C ALA A 259 11.81 10.02 19.27
N GLU A 260 10.70 10.21 18.55
CA GLU A 260 9.93 11.45 18.50
C GLU A 260 9.29 11.77 19.84
N ALA A 261 8.75 10.77 20.54
CA ALA A 261 8.17 10.97 21.88
C ALA A 261 9.26 11.35 22.92
N LEU A 262 10.46 10.82 22.77
CA LEU A 262 11.61 11.17 23.61
C LEU A 262 12.19 12.55 23.28
N ALA A 263 11.99 13.03 22.04
CA ALA A 263 12.52 14.31 21.55
C ALA A 263 11.56 15.49 21.75
N ILE A 264 10.40 15.32 22.40
CA ILE A 264 9.37 16.37 22.57
C ILE A 264 9.92 17.66 23.18
N GLU A 265 10.80 17.56 24.18
CA GLU A 265 11.39 18.73 24.85
C GLU A 265 12.62 19.28 24.09
N GLY A 266 13.05 18.63 23.04
CA GLY A 266 14.20 19.02 22.24
C GLY A 266 13.87 20.03 21.14
N PRO A 267 14.90 20.43 20.38
CA PRO A 267 14.72 21.29 19.21
C PRO A 267 13.93 20.57 18.11
N CYS A 268 13.17 21.35 17.37
CA CYS A 268 12.44 20.89 16.18
C CYS A 268 13.33 21.13 14.93
N GLU A 269 14.29 20.26 14.69
CA GLU A 269 15.20 20.33 13.53
C GLU A 269 14.72 19.46 12.35
#